data_0d07625f2a158c5106a53e78dba39d94
#
_entry.id   0d07625f2a158c5106a53e78dba39d94
#
_cell.length_a   1.000
_cell.length_b   1.000
_cell.length_c   1.000
_cell.angle_alpha   90.00
_cell.angle_beta   90.00
_cell.angle_gamma   90.00
#
_symmetry.space_group_name_H-M   'P 1'
#
loop_
_entity.id
_entity.type
_entity.pdbx_description
1 polymer ?
#
loop_
_entity_poly.entity_id
_entity_poly.type
_entity_poly.pdbx_seq_one_letter_code
_entity_poly.pdbx_strand_id
1 'polypeptide(L)'
;MKKAVGVVALVLAMASPALAGPTNSTIGGKRLQNDNVHNVGVGYPSLFYEWWNQGSRKLDWALKGALVYGDWAAAYSRGRFIRIGFGLSAPLRWHLSTKNRPKVTNDVAFRFTPGILLAGNRFDSFTFGIKAEVAAPVSIDVHERVSVITGGTIPFAVYISNNNVGTRGVIPLLFRIGVEIKASPHVSPFFLFELGPGIAVGDGNADVSFAWRIWVGTSFWGVMK
;
A
#
# COMPACT_ATOMS: atom_id res chain seq x y z
N MET A 1 3.98 -26.49 -9.19
CA MET A 1 4.48 -26.08 -7.87
C MET A 1 6.04 -26.03 -7.78
N LYS A 2 6.82 -26.90 -8.42
CA LYS A 2 8.31 -26.87 -8.34
C LYS A 2 8.99 -25.62 -8.96
N LYS A 3 8.35 -24.93 -9.92
CA LYS A 3 8.94 -23.73 -10.57
C LYS A 3 8.80 -22.44 -9.72
N ALA A 4 7.76 -22.31 -8.88
CA ALA A 4 7.58 -21.15 -8.01
C ALA A 4 8.56 -21.13 -6.83
N VAL A 5 8.93 -22.31 -6.31
CA VAL A 5 9.95 -22.46 -5.26
C VAL A 5 11.34 -22.04 -5.75
N GLY A 6 11.63 -22.25 -7.04
CA GLY A 6 12.91 -21.87 -7.65
C GLY A 6 13.13 -20.36 -7.72
N VAL A 7 12.07 -19.56 -7.93
CA VAL A 7 12.18 -18.09 -8.00
C VAL A 7 12.45 -17.51 -6.62
N VAL A 8 11.78 -18.03 -5.59
CA VAL A 8 12.02 -17.59 -4.19
C VAL A 8 13.43 -17.99 -3.73
N ALA A 9 13.89 -19.17 -4.09
CA ALA A 9 15.25 -19.63 -3.78
C ALA A 9 16.33 -18.83 -4.54
N LEU A 10 16.08 -18.43 -5.79
CA LEU A 10 17.01 -17.61 -6.57
C LEU A 10 17.14 -16.20 -5.99
N VAL A 11 16.07 -15.60 -5.50
CA VAL A 11 16.09 -14.29 -4.81
C VAL A 11 16.89 -14.37 -3.50
N LEU A 12 16.82 -15.49 -2.79
CA LEU A 12 17.58 -15.74 -1.57
C LEU A 12 19.08 -16.03 -1.83
N ALA A 13 19.43 -16.58 -2.98
CA ALA A 13 20.82 -16.95 -3.34
C ALA A 13 21.67 -15.78 -3.85
N MET A 14 21.09 -14.64 -4.23
CA MET A 14 21.82 -13.46 -4.71
C MET A 14 22.41 -12.56 -3.61
N ALA A 15 22.39 -13.00 -2.37
CA ALA A 15 22.80 -12.22 -1.21
C ALA A 15 24.30 -12.38 -0.92
N SER A 16 25.15 -11.60 -1.56
CA SER A 16 26.52 -11.35 -1.06
C SER A 16 26.48 -10.46 0.17
N PRO A 17 27.31 -10.71 1.20
CA PRO A 17 27.37 -9.87 2.39
C PRO A 17 28.06 -8.54 2.04
N ALA A 18 27.31 -7.51 1.79
CA ALA A 18 27.84 -6.18 1.65
C ALA A 18 26.89 -5.18 2.35
N LEU A 19 27.44 -4.59 3.43
CA LEU A 19 26.95 -3.41 4.15
C LEU A 19 25.42 -3.28 4.29
N ALA A 20 24.90 -3.95 5.29
CA ALA A 20 23.53 -3.80 5.74
C ALA A 20 23.29 -2.37 6.27
N GLY A 21 22.59 -1.60 5.51
CA GLY A 21 21.91 -0.44 6.06
C GLY A 21 20.41 -0.72 6.05
N PRO A 22 19.66 -0.12 6.96
CA PRO A 22 18.23 -0.35 7.01
C PRO A 22 17.53 0.13 5.74
N THR A 23 16.54 -0.62 5.34
CA THR A 23 15.69 -0.29 4.20
C THR A 23 14.75 0.85 4.60
N ASN A 24 14.67 1.91 3.81
CA ASN A 24 13.67 2.96 3.95
C ASN A 24 12.33 2.43 3.43
N SER A 25 11.64 1.67 4.26
CA SER A 25 10.37 1.06 3.85
C SER A 25 9.26 2.09 3.78
N THR A 26 8.57 2.13 2.66
CA THR A 26 7.36 2.95 2.50
C THR A 26 6.08 2.13 2.61
N ILE A 27 6.17 0.80 2.45
CA ILE A 27 5.03 -0.12 2.50
C ILE A 27 4.92 -0.90 3.80
N GLY A 28 6.01 -1.02 4.55
CA GLY A 28 6.11 -1.80 5.78
C GLY A 28 6.00 -1.00 7.07
N GLY A 29 6.35 -1.66 8.19
CA GLY A 29 6.36 -1.10 9.55
C GLY A 29 7.62 -0.33 9.92
N LYS A 30 8.70 -0.42 9.14
CA LYS A 30 9.96 0.26 9.41
C LYS A 30 9.82 1.77 9.35
N ARG A 31 10.54 2.43 10.24
CA ARG A 31 10.72 3.87 10.20
C ARG A 31 11.61 4.28 9.02
N LEU A 32 11.33 5.43 8.43
CA LEU A 32 12.26 6.06 7.50
C LEU A 32 13.53 6.47 8.22
N GLN A 33 14.65 6.35 7.55
CA GLN A 33 15.96 6.80 8.04
C GLN A 33 16.43 8.04 7.30
N ASN A 34 15.84 8.30 6.14
CA ASN A 34 16.11 9.47 5.33
C ASN A 34 14.82 10.27 5.14
N ASP A 35 14.96 11.57 5.01
CA ASP A 35 13.94 12.46 4.47
C ASP A 35 13.91 12.35 2.94
N ASN A 36 12.82 12.85 2.34
CA ASN A 36 12.64 12.85 0.88
C ASN A 36 12.73 11.45 0.26
N VAL A 37 12.03 10.48 0.83
CA VAL A 37 11.88 9.15 0.23
C VAL A 37 10.72 9.19 -0.76
N HIS A 38 11.02 8.89 -2.01
CA HIS A 38 10.05 8.80 -3.08
C HIS A 38 9.64 7.35 -3.28
N ASN A 39 8.35 7.13 -3.53
CA ASN A 39 7.80 5.80 -3.78
C ASN A 39 6.88 5.85 -5.00
N VAL A 40 7.12 4.99 -5.95
CA VAL A 40 6.29 4.81 -7.15
C VAL A 40 5.80 3.37 -7.19
N GLY A 41 4.51 3.18 -7.40
CA GLY A 41 3.95 1.85 -7.56
C GLY A 41 2.89 1.80 -8.65
N VAL A 42 2.87 0.69 -9.38
CA VAL A 42 1.88 0.36 -10.40
C VAL A 42 1.22 -0.97 -10.04
N GLY A 43 -0.07 -1.04 -10.24
CA GLY A 43 -0.84 -2.26 -9.95
C GLY A 43 -2.33 -1.98 -9.95
N TYR A 44 -3.12 -2.86 -9.36
CA TYR A 44 -4.56 -2.65 -9.24
C TYR A 44 -4.91 -2.23 -7.80
N PRO A 45 -5.71 -1.19 -7.58
CA PRO A 45 -6.52 -0.45 -8.57
C PRO A 45 -5.88 0.85 -9.09
N SER A 46 -4.59 1.09 -8.90
CA SER A 46 -3.99 2.38 -9.22
C SER A 46 -2.50 2.34 -9.56
N LEU A 47 -2.07 3.33 -10.32
CA LEU A 47 -0.69 3.83 -10.35
C LEU A 47 -0.59 4.94 -9.31
N PHE A 48 0.47 4.98 -8.50
CA PHE A 48 0.64 6.02 -7.49
C PHE A 48 2.09 6.50 -7.39
N TYR A 49 2.22 7.72 -6.84
CA TYR A 49 3.44 8.31 -6.36
C TYR A 49 3.23 8.80 -4.93
N GLU A 50 4.20 8.54 -4.04
CA GLU A 50 4.23 9.03 -2.66
C GLU A 50 5.56 9.74 -2.40
N TRP A 51 5.48 10.87 -1.74
CA TRP A 51 6.63 11.59 -1.22
C TRP A 51 6.58 11.54 0.30
N TRP A 52 7.53 10.82 0.88
CA TRP A 52 7.62 10.52 2.30
C TRP A 52 8.68 11.33 3.00
N ASN A 53 8.39 11.79 4.22
CA ASN A 53 9.30 12.50 5.11
C ASN A 53 9.19 12.00 6.54
N GLN A 54 10.27 12.18 7.31
CA GLN A 54 10.26 12.01 8.75
C GLN A 54 9.54 13.21 9.38
N GLY A 55 8.59 12.98 10.28
CA GLY A 55 7.92 14.04 11.03
C GLY A 55 8.49 14.19 12.44
N SER A 56 8.72 13.07 13.13
CA SER A 56 9.25 13.03 14.48
C SER A 56 9.92 11.68 14.77
N ARG A 57 10.38 11.45 16.02
CA ARG A 57 10.97 10.16 16.42
C ARG A 57 10.07 8.93 16.18
N LYS A 58 8.75 9.12 16.10
CA LYS A 58 7.79 8.02 15.95
C LYS A 58 6.82 8.19 14.78
N LEU A 59 6.86 9.33 14.08
CA LEU A 59 5.91 9.66 13.03
C LEU A 59 6.63 9.92 11.72
N ASP A 60 6.21 9.23 10.67
CA ASP A 60 6.50 9.57 9.29
C ASP A 60 5.20 10.04 8.61
N TRP A 61 5.32 10.90 7.61
CA TRP A 61 4.19 11.40 6.84
C TRP A 61 4.51 11.42 5.36
N ALA A 62 3.49 11.39 4.53
CA ALA A 62 3.65 11.49 3.08
C ALA A 62 2.52 12.28 2.43
N LEU A 63 2.80 12.70 1.20
CA LEU A 63 1.79 13.09 0.22
C LEU A 63 1.73 12.04 -0.88
N LYS A 64 0.51 11.63 -1.24
CA LYS A 64 0.27 10.60 -2.26
C LYS A 64 -0.67 11.12 -3.33
N GLY A 65 -0.22 11.08 -4.58
CA GLY A 65 -1.03 11.21 -5.78
C GLY A 65 -1.27 9.83 -6.41
N ALA A 66 -2.47 9.57 -6.92
CA ALA A 66 -2.78 8.30 -7.58
C ALA A 66 -3.69 8.50 -8.80
N LEU A 67 -3.33 7.88 -9.92
CA LEU A 67 -4.23 7.62 -11.03
C LEU A 67 -4.96 6.31 -10.75
N VAL A 68 -6.27 6.38 -10.51
CA VAL A 68 -7.10 5.24 -10.13
C VAL A 68 -7.87 4.77 -11.37
N TYR A 69 -7.81 3.47 -11.68
CA TYR A 69 -8.48 2.85 -12.82
C TYR A 69 -9.28 1.60 -12.43
N GLY A 70 -9.65 1.52 -11.18
CA GLY A 70 -10.50 0.49 -10.59
C GLY A 70 -11.09 0.97 -9.28
N ASP A 71 -11.92 0.18 -8.66
CA ASP A 71 -12.47 0.51 -7.34
C ASP A 71 -11.34 0.54 -6.33
N TRP A 72 -11.18 1.68 -5.66
CA TRP A 72 -10.03 1.95 -4.78
C TRP A 72 -9.84 0.89 -3.68
N ALA A 73 -10.92 0.36 -3.19
CA ALA A 73 -10.87 -0.55 -2.05
C ALA A 73 -10.88 -2.03 -2.44
N ALA A 74 -11.42 -2.40 -3.58
CA ALA A 74 -11.61 -3.79 -3.92
C ALA A 74 -12.01 -4.02 -5.38
N ALA A 75 -11.81 -5.25 -5.86
CA ALA A 75 -12.44 -5.75 -7.08
C ALA A 75 -13.74 -6.47 -6.68
N TYR A 76 -14.90 -5.92 -7.06
CA TYR A 76 -16.19 -6.52 -6.75
C TYR A 76 -16.71 -7.38 -7.89
N SER A 77 -17.48 -8.42 -7.53
CA SER A 77 -18.12 -9.33 -8.48
C SER A 77 -19.09 -8.65 -9.45
N ARG A 78 -19.65 -7.50 -9.11
CA ARG A 78 -20.62 -6.74 -9.93
C ARG A 78 -19.99 -5.70 -10.86
N GLY A 79 -18.67 -5.74 -11.05
CA GLY A 79 -17.96 -4.88 -11.99
C GLY A 79 -17.46 -3.57 -11.36
N ARG A 80 -16.58 -2.89 -12.08
CA ARG A 80 -15.93 -1.66 -11.66
C ARG A 80 -16.91 -0.50 -11.61
N PHE A 81 -17.02 0.14 -10.46
CA PHE A 81 -17.78 1.39 -10.34
C PHE A 81 -16.95 2.58 -10.86
N ILE A 82 -15.67 2.65 -10.49
CA ILE A 82 -14.75 3.68 -10.97
C ILE A 82 -14.12 3.25 -12.28
N ARG A 83 -14.20 4.10 -13.31
CA ARG A 83 -13.49 3.91 -14.58
C ARG A 83 -12.07 4.44 -14.52
N ILE A 84 -11.95 5.76 -14.30
CA ILE A 84 -10.68 6.45 -14.17
C ILE A 84 -10.87 7.63 -13.22
N GLY A 85 -9.87 7.90 -12.41
CA GLY A 85 -9.93 9.00 -11.47
C GLY A 85 -8.56 9.41 -10.97
N PHE A 86 -8.54 10.53 -10.26
CA PHE A 86 -7.37 11.05 -9.59
C PHE A 86 -7.61 11.12 -8.09
N GLY A 87 -6.71 10.52 -7.31
CA GLY A 87 -6.77 10.49 -5.86
C GLY A 87 -5.63 11.26 -5.22
N LEU A 88 -5.94 12.02 -4.17
CA LEU A 88 -4.97 12.63 -3.27
C LEU A 88 -5.13 12.05 -1.88
N SER A 89 -4.04 11.83 -1.16
CA SER A 89 -4.05 11.29 0.19
C SER A 89 -2.83 11.77 0.99
N ALA A 90 -2.95 11.74 2.31
CA ALA A 90 -1.88 12.10 3.23
C ALA A 90 -1.59 10.93 4.19
N PRO A 91 -0.78 9.95 3.82
CA PRO A 91 -0.37 8.87 4.72
C PRO A 91 0.37 9.38 5.95
N LEU A 92 -0.05 8.93 7.12
CA LEU A 92 0.60 9.14 8.42
C LEU A 92 0.95 7.77 8.99
N ARG A 93 2.18 7.56 9.44
CA ARG A 93 2.65 6.28 9.97
C ARG A 93 3.32 6.47 11.32
N TRP A 94 2.76 5.86 12.37
CA TRP A 94 3.31 5.85 13.72
C TRP A 94 4.03 4.53 13.99
N HIS A 95 5.29 4.61 14.38
CA HIS A 95 6.08 3.45 14.79
C HIS A 95 5.70 3.03 16.20
N LEU A 96 5.25 1.79 16.34
CA LEU A 96 4.80 1.24 17.61
C LEU A 96 5.90 0.50 18.34
N SER A 97 6.65 -0.35 17.66
CA SER A 97 7.72 -1.12 18.25
C SER A 97 8.73 -1.63 17.23
N THR A 98 9.97 -1.76 17.65
CA THR A 98 11.04 -2.50 16.98
C THR A 98 11.53 -3.58 17.92
N LYS A 99 11.52 -4.84 17.47
CA LYS A 99 12.06 -5.97 18.23
C LYS A 99 13.22 -6.59 17.47
N ASN A 100 14.42 -6.40 17.99
CA ASN A 100 15.64 -7.00 17.47
C ASN A 100 15.85 -8.38 18.08
N ARG A 101 15.98 -9.40 17.25
CA ARG A 101 16.39 -10.75 17.60
C ARG A 101 17.68 -11.08 16.87
N PRO A 102 18.48 -12.09 17.29
CA PRO A 102 19.81 -12.36 16.69
C PRO A 102 19.84 -12.54 15.17
N LYS A 103 18.70 -12.92 14.55
CA LYS A 103 18.62 -13.17 13.12
C LYS A 103 17.44 -12.47 12.42
N VAL A 104 16.59 -11.75 13.19
CA VAL A 104 15.35 -11.17 12.65
C VAL A 104 15.02 -9.88 13.39
N THR A 105 14.81 -8.82 12.67
CA THR A 105 14.24 -7.57 13.21
C THR A 105 12.78 -7.46 12.78
N ASN A 106 11.91 -7.18 13.73
CA ASN A 106 10.49 -6.96 13.46
C ASN A 106 10.14 -5.52 13.82
N ASP A 107 9.60 -4.79 12.85
CA ASP A 107 9.09 -3.44 13.03
C ASP A 107 7.58 -3.43 12.83
N VAL A 108 6.87 -2.83 13.77
CA VAL A 108 5.41 -2.70 13.75
C VAL A 108 5.04 -1.22 13.72
N ALA A 109 4.15 -0.84 12.84
CA ALA A 109 3.60 0.49 12.79
C ALA A 109 2.08 0.49 12.69
N PHE A 110 1.48 1.62 12.99
CA PHE A 110 0.11 1.99 12.66
C PHE A 110 0.15 3.02 11.54
N ARG A 111 -0.66 2.84 10.51
CA ARG A 111 -0.76 3.78 9.38
C ARG A 111 -2.20 4.23 9.23
N PHE A 112 -2.40 5.55 9.11
CA PHE A 112 -3.67 6.16 8.73
C PHE A 112 -3.47 7.00 7.47
N THR A 113 -4.34 6.82 6.48
CA THR A 113 -4.21 7.46 5.17
C THR A 113 -5.54 8.10 4.75
N PRO A 114 -5.84 9.31 5.20
CA PRO A 114 -7.00 10.05 4.71
C PRO A 114 -6.78 10.53 3.27
N GLY A 115 -7.87 10.72 2.52
CA GLY A 115 -7.76 11.21 1.15
C GLY A 115 -9.11 11.44 0.47
N ILE A 116 -9.01 11.96 -0.74
CA ILE A 116 -10.14 12.23 -1.64
C ILE A 116 -9.92 11.55 -2.98
N LEU A 117 -10.98 11.36 -3.74
CA LEU A 117 -10.99 10.83 -5.09
C LEU A 117 -11.93 11.63 -5.96
N LEU A 118 -11.47 12.01 -7.14
CA LEU A 118 -12.29 12.58 -8.22
C LEU A 118 -12.26 11.60 -9.39
N ALA A 119 -13.39 11.09 -9.81
CA ALA A 119 -13.42 10.02 -10.82
C ALA A 119 -14.63 10.08 -11.74
N GLY A 120 -14.46 9.57 -12.95
CA GLY A 120 -15.56 9.13 -13.79
C GLY A 120 -16.03 7.73 -13.34
N ASN A 121 -17.33 7.50 -13.33
CA ASN A 121 -17.91 6.20 -13.02
C ASN A 121 -18.44 5.48 -14.26
N ARG A 122 -18.86 4.21 -14.10
CA ARG A 122 -19.36 3.39 -15.21
C ARG A 122 -20.69 3.87 -15.81
N PHE A 123 -21.36 4.83 -15.19
CA PHE A 123 -22.62 5.40 -15.64
C PHE A 123 -22.43 6.76 -16.32
N ASP A 124 -21.22 7.02 -16.85
CA ASP A 124 -20.82 8.24 -17.56
C ASP A 124 -21.06 9.52 -16.76
N SER A 125 -20.89 9.44 -15.45
CA SER A 125 -21.05 10.53 -14.51
C SER A 125 -19.81 10.74 -13.66
N PHE A 126 -19.77 11.90 -13.04
CA PHE A 126 -18.71 12.28 -12.12
C PHE A 126 -18.98 11.76 -10.71
N THR A 127 -17.95 11.30 -10.05
CA THR A 127 -17.99 10.81 -8.67
C THR A 127 -16.94 11.52 -7.84
N PHE A 128 -17.35 12.05 -6.70
CA PHE A 128 -16.49 12.48 -5.61
C PHE A 128 -16.40 11.36 -4.56
N GLY A 129 -15.21 11.04 -4.10
CA GLY A 129 -14.99 10.05 -3.06
C GLY A 129 -14.22 10.64 -1.88
N ILE A 130 -14.72 10.39 -0.67
CA ILE A 130 -13.95 10.54 0.57
C ILE A 130 -13.44 9.15 0.92
N LYS A 131 -12.15 9.05 1.16
CA LYS A 131 -11.51 7.77 1.46
C LYS A 131 -10.58 7.89 2.65
N ALA A 132 -10.43 6.79 3.39
CA ALA A 132 -9.35 6.65 4.33
C ALA A 132 -8.89 5.19 4.40
N GLU A 133 -7.71 4.96 4.91
CA GLU A 133 -7.17 3.62 5.12
C GLU A 133 -6.54 3.57 6.51
N VAL A 134 -6.90 2.54 7.26
CA VAL A 134 -6.22 2.16 8.50
C VAL A 134 -5.42 0.89 8.23
N ALA A 135 -4.15 0.85 8.59
CA ALA A 135 -3.33 -0.33 8.43
C ALA A 135 -2.40 -0.55 9.63
N ALA A 136 -2.07 -1.80 9.87
CA ALA A 136 -1.06 -2.23 10.83
C ALA A 136 0.04 -3.01 10.09
N PRO A 137 0.93 -2.33 9.34
CA PRO A 137 2.01 -2.99 8.63
C PRO A 137 3.09 -3.46 9.58
N VAL A 138 3.60 -4.66 9.31
CA VAL A 138 4.72 -5.29 9.99
C VAL A 138 5.81 -5.57 8.96
N SER A 139 7.03 -5.15 9.25
CA SER A 139 8.23 -5.54 8.48
C SER A 139 9.00 -6.59 9.26
N ILE A 140 9.37 -7.68 8.61
CA ILE A 140 10.17 -8.77 9.16
C ILE A 140 11.43 -8.87 8.31
N ASP A 141 12.57 -8.47 8.87
CA ASP A 141 13.85 -8.62 8.18
C ASP A 141 14.31 -10.06 8.26
N VAL A 142 14.22 -10.75 7.15
CA VAL A 142 14.69 -12.14 7.00
C VAL A 142 16.12 -12.19 6.48
N HIS A 143 16.60 -11.09 5.93
CA HIS A 143 17.95 -10.92 5.43
C HIS A 143 18.32 -9.42 5.47
N GLU A 144 19.60 -9.08 5.48
CA GLU A 144 20.11 -7.71 5.49
C GLU A 144 19.56 -6.82 4.36
N ARG A 145 19.12 -7.44 3.27
CA ARG A 145 18.57 -6.78 2.08
C ARG A 145 17.11 -7.11 1.81
N VAL A 146 16.49 -8.00 2.60
CA VAL A 146 15.14 -8.49 2.30
C VAL A 146 14.27 -8.38 3.54
N SER A 147 13.17 -7.67 3.40
CA SER A 147 12.09 -7.59 4.39
C SER A 147 10.83 -8.25 3.82
N VAL A 148 10.23 -9.13 4.58
CA VAL A 148 8.87 -9.61 4.35
C VAL A 148 7.93 -8.62 5.02
N ILE A 149 6.91 -8.20 4.28
CA ILE A 149 5.87 -7.30 4.77
C ILE A 149 4.60 -8.11 5.02
N THR A 150 3.99 -7.92 6.18
CA THR A 150 2.71 -8.54 6.53
C THR A 150 1.83 -7.58 7.32
N GLY A 151 0.62 -8.01 7.70
CA GLY A 151 -0.28 -7.22 8.53
C GLY A 151 -1.70 -7.17 8.00
N GLY A 152 -2.47 -6.20 8.49
CA GLY A 152 -3.84 -5.97 8.08
C GLY A 152 -4.06 -4.54 7.59
N THR A 153 -5.06 -4.36 6.74
CA THR A 153 -5.48 -3.04 6.29
C THR A 153 -6.99 -3.00 6.08
N ILE A 154 -7.59 -1.89 6.47
CA ILE A 154 -9.02 -1.62 6.32
C ILE A 154 -9.13 -0.30 5.53
N PRO A 155 -9.14 -0.36 4.21
CA PRO A 155 -9.50 0.80 3.42
C PRO A 155 -11.00 1.01 3.49
N PHE A 156 -11.45 2.25 3.61
CA PHE A 156 -12.85 2.59 3.46
C PHE A 156 -13.03 3.80 2.55
N ALA A 157 -14.11 3.81 1.80
CA ALA A 157 -14.45 4.90 0.92
C ALA A 157 -15.97 5.11 0.87
N VAL A 158 -16.36 6.37 0.74
CA VAL A 158 -17.73 6.78 0.42
C VAL A 158 -17.68 7.53 -0.89
N TYR A 159 -18.46 7.08 -1.85
CA TYR A 159 -18.57 7.65 -3.19
C TYR A 159 -19.91 8.36 -3.34
N ILE A 160 -19.88 9.59 -3.77
CA ILE A 160 -21.05 10.44 -4.03
C ILE A 160 -21.04 10.77 -5.52
N SER A 161 -22.06 10.34 -6.24
CA SER A 161 -22.20 10.60 -7.68
C SER A 161 -23.20 11.74 -7.94
N ASN A 162 -22.99 12.47 -9.02
CA ASN A 162 -23.83 13.63 -9.40
C ASN A 162 -25.12 13.27 -10.12
N ASN A 163 -25.41 12.00 -10.34
CA ASN A 163 -26.64 11.50 -10.91
C ASN A 163 -27.31 10.51 -9.94
N ASN A 164 -28.50 10.03 -10.27
CA ASN A 164 -29.37 9.19 -9.44
C ASN A 164 -28.77 7.83 -9.01
N VAL A 165 -27.44 7.65 -9.14
CA VAL A 165 -26.72 6.42 -8.75
C VAL A 165 -26.53 6.30 -7.23
N GLY A 166 -26.85 7.37 -6.49
CA GLY A 166 -26.79 7.35 -5.03
C GLY A 166 -25.37 7.36 -4.43
N THR A 167 -25.33 7.16 -3.13
CA THR A 167 -24.09 7.09 -2.35
C THR A 167 -23.70 5.62 -2.14
N ARG A 168 -22.42 5.31 -2.34
CA ARG A 168 -21.87 3.96 -2.12
C ARG A 168 -20.75 4.00 -1.09
N GLY A 169 -20.83 3.07 -0.13
CA GLY A 169 -19.80 2.83 0.87
C GLY A 169 -19.07 1.52 0.61
N VAL A 170 -17.78 1.48 0.92
CA VAL A 170 -16.94 0.30 0.71
C VAL A 170 -15.99 0.13 1.89
N ILE A 171 -15.99 -1.05 2.50
CA ILE A 171 -15.16 -1.36 3.67
C ILE A 171 -14.64 -2.80 3.54
N PRO A 172 -13.49 -3.04 2.90
CA PRO A 172 -12.84 -4.34 2.94
C PRO A 172 -11.95 -4.51 4.17
N LEU A 173 -11.81 -5.74 4.62
CA LEU A 173 -10.81 -6.17 5.60
C LEU A 173 -9.78 -7.02 4.87
N LEU A 174 -8.60 -6.48 4.65
CA LEU A 174 -7.57 -7.11 3.83
C LEU A 174 -6.38 -7.57 4.67
N PHE A 175 -5.95 -8.79 4.44
CA PHE A 175 -4.64 -9.27 4.85
C PHE A 175 -3.60 -8.81 3.83
N ARG A 176 -2.46 -8.38 4.33
CA ARG A 176 -1.34 -7.85 3.56
C ARG A 176 -0.18 -8.83 3.56
N ILE A 177 0.39 -9.10 2.39
CA ILE A 177 1.65 -9.83 2.21
C ILE A 177 2.49 -9.16 1.13
N GLY A 178 3.77 -9.01 1.37
CA GLY A 178 4.68 -8.38 0.43
C GLY A 178 6.14 -8.67 0.71
N VAL A 179 6.98 -8.18 -0.18
CA VAL A 179 8.42 -8.23 -0.03
C VAL A 179 9.01 -6.90 -0.48
N GLU A 180 10.03 -6.46 0.23
CA GLU A 180 10.84 -5.30 -0.10
C GLU A 180 12.30 -5.71 -0.13
N ILE A 181 13.03 -5.30 -1.18
CA ILE A 181 14.41 -5.71 -1.41
C ILE A 181 15.26 -4.45 -1.51
N LYS A 182 16.32 -4.33 -0.73
CA LYS A 182 17.34 -3.29 -0.89
C LYS A 182 18.23 -3.62 -2.07
N ALA A 183 17.90 -3.13 -3.24
CA ALA A 183 18.66 -3.36 -4.47
C ALA A 183 19.96 -2.55 -4.51
N SER A 184 19.95 -1.33 -3.93
CA SER A 184 21.12 -0.46 -3.79
C SER A 184 21.04 0.36 -2.49
N PRO A 185 22.06 1.16 -2.16
CA PRO A 185 22.00 2.09 -1.03
C PRO A 185 20.83 3.09 -1.10
N HIS A 186 20.29 3.34 -2.27
CA HIS A 186 19.29 4.38 -2.53
C HIS A 186 18.00 3.88 -3.17
N VAL A 187 17.85 2.56 -3.40
CA VAL A 187 16.72 1.99 -4.14
C VAL A 187 16.23 0.70 -3.49
N SER A 188 14.92 0.63 -3.23
CA SER A 188 14.25 -0.56 -2.72
C SER A 188 13.00 -0.88 -3.54
N PRO A 189 13.09 -1.81 -4.51
CA PRO A 189 11.91 -2.36 -5.16
C PRO A 189 11.07 -3.18 -4.19
N PHE A 190 9.76 -3.20 -4.44
CA PHE A 190 8.80 -3.95 -3.63
C PHE A 190 7.71 -4.62 -4.47
N PHE A 191 7.11 -5.63 -3.87
CA PHE A 191 5.86 -6.24 -4.27
C PHE A 191 4.92 -6.24 -3.06
N LEU A 192 3.66 -5.88 -3.26
CA LEU A 192 2.63 -5.90 -2.21
C LEU A 192 1.34 -6.47 -2.78
N PHE A 193 0.78 -7.45 -2.10
CA PHE A 193 -0.51 -8.05 -2.38
C PHE A 193 -1.39 -8.00 -1.13
N GLU A 194 -2.65 -7.65 -1.30
CA GLU A 194 -3.63 -7.59 -0.23
C GLU A 194 -4.90 -8.28 -0.68
N LEU A 195 -5.52 -9.07 0.21
CA LEU A 195 -6.72 -9.84 -0.08
C LEU A 195 -7.57 -10.05 1.17
N GLY A 196 -8.87 -10.21 0.98
CA GLY A 196 -9.79 -10.50 2.07
C GLY A 196 -11.25 -10.23 1.72
N PRO A 197 -12.16 -10.37 2.68
CA PRO A 197 -13.56 -10.02 2.49
C PRO A 197 -13.75 -8.50 2.37
N GLY A 198 -14.71 -8.07 1.57
CA GLY A 198 -15.13 -6.70 1.44
C GLY A 198 -16.63 -6.54 1.52
N ILE A 199 -17.10 -5.47 2.16
CA ILE A 199 -18.50 -5.10 2.24
C ILE A 199 -18.69 -3.85 1.40
N ALA A 200 -19.64 -3.89 0.46
CA ALA A 200 -20.11 -2.74 -0.27
C ALA A 200 -21.56 -2.45 0.11
N VAL A 201 -21.86 -1.19 0.37
CA VAL A 201 -23.20 -0.73 0.72
C VAL A 201 -23.62 0.35 -0.27
N GLY A 202 -24.81 0.25 -0.81
CA GLY A 202 -25.39 1.25 -1.72
C GLY A 202 -26.72 0.80 -2.25
N ASP A 203 -27.55 1.76 -2.67
CA ASP A 203 -28.88 1.53 -3.26
C ASP A 203 -29.79 0.65 -2.38
N GLY A 204 -29.67 0.77 -1.03
CA GLY A 204 -30.45 -0.02 -0.06
C GLY A 204 -30.00 -1.45 0.13
N ASN A 205 -28.92 -1.88 -0.53
CA ASN A 205 -28.37 -3.23 -0.45
C ASN A 205 -26.95 -3.26 0.13
N ALA A 206 -26.61 -4.37 0.76
CA ALA A 206 -25.24 -4.66 1.17
C ALA A 206 -24.76 -5.94 0.46
N ASP A 207 -23.60 -5.86 -0.16
CA ASP A 207 -22.95 -7.01 -0.81
C ASP A 207 -21.66 -7.36 -0.08
N VAL A 208 -21.44 -8.64 0.14
CA VAL A 208 -20.15 -9.17 0.62
C VAL A 208 -19.47 -9.87 -0.53
N SER A 209 -18.22 -9.51 -0.78
CA SER A 209 -17.43 -10.09 -1.87
C SER A 209 -15.97 -10.25 -1.48
N PHE A 210 -15.23 -10.99 -2.31
CA PHE A 210 -13.78 -11.09 -2.19
C PHE A 210 -13.15 -9.83 -2.77
N ALA A 211 -12.26 -9.21 -1.99
CA ALA A 211 -11.54 -8.02 -2.34
C ALA A 211 -10.04 -8.30 -2.45
N TRP A 212 -9.36 -7.65 -3.40
CA TRP A 212 -7.91 -7.78 -3.53
C TRP A 212 -7.29 -6.52 -4.16
N ARG A 213 -6.02 -6.32 -3.85
CA ARG A 213 -5.19 -5.25 -4.44
C ARG A 213 -3.78 -5.80 -4.66
N ILE A 214 -3.08 -5.29 -5.66
CA ILE A 214 -1.70 -5.69 -5.96
C ILE A 214 -0.89 -4.49 -6.46
N TRP A 215 0.35 -4.36 -6.00
CA TRP A 215 1.28 -3.36 -6.50
C TRP A 215 2.69 -3.93 -6.62
N VAL A 216 3.36 -3.44 -7.65
CA VAL A 216 4.81 -3.55 -7.84
C VAL A 216 5.35 -2.13 -7.93
N GLY A 217 6.46 -1.88 -7.28
CA GLY A 217 7.00 -0.53 -7.27
C GLY A 217 8.41 -0.45 -6.72
N THR A 218 8.84 0.77 -6.49
CA THR A 218 10.15 1.04 -5.92
C THR A 218 10.14 2.30 -5.05
N SER A 219 10.86 2.22 -3.94
CA SER A 219 11.21 3.38 -3.13
C SER A 219 12.63 3.81 -3.46
N PHE A 220 12.88 5.12 -3.53
CA PHE A 220 14.19 5.69 -3.79
C PHE A 220 14.42 6.98 -3.00
N TRP A 221 15.68 7.26 -2.63
CA TRP A 221 16.06 8.40 -1.80
C TRP A 221 17.49 8.84 -2.09
N GLY A 222 17.82 10.11 -1.76
CA GLY A 222 19.17 10.66 -1.90
C GLY A 222 19.65 10.85 -3.34
N VAL A 223 18.76 10.78 -4.34
CA VAL A 223 19.08 10.89 -5.76
C VAL A 223 19.00 12.35 -6.26
N MET A 224 18.28 13.19 -5.55
CA MET A 224 18.14 14.62 -5.87
C MET A 224 18.87 15.46 -4.82
N LYS A 225 20.05 15.92 -5.18
CA LYS A 225 20.75 17.04 -4.53
C LYS A 225 20.69 18.25 -5.45
#